data_f6771aec8bb6d62d31710edd3f59285f
#
_entry.id   f6771aec8bb6d62d31710edd3f59285f
#
_cell.length_a   1.000
_cell.length_b   1.000
_cell.length_c   1.000
_cell.angle_alpha   90.00
_cell.angle_beta   90.00
_cell.angle_gamma   90.00
#
_symmetry.space_group_name_H-M   'P 1'
#
loop_
_entity.id
_entity.type
_entity.pdbx_description
1 polymer ?
#
loop_
_entity_poly.entity_id
_entity_poly.type
_entity_poly.pdbx_seq_one_letter_code
_entity_poly.pdbx_strand_id
1 'polypeptide(L)'
;MNVLHFVNAFFSDSAHWHGYDGIPTRLIQHIRYCLIALALAAAIGLPVGLVTGHYGRGGNALAFIATAGRALPSFGLLVLMTIMVGFGLVPVMVPLVVLAVPPILVTTYESVRSVDPSPVDAARGMGMQESRILFQVELPVALPLILSGLRSGAIQIVSTATIAAYVGIGGLGRYVIDGLYQRDYEKVVGGATLVAALALATLAVFWAVARCTVSPGVRRSG
;
A
#
# COMPACT_ATOMS: atom_id res chain seq x y z
N MET A 1 2.89 -13.53 -30.83
CA MET A 1 2.90 -12.15 -30.34
C MET A 1 4.15 -11.95 -29.51
N ASN A 2 4.98 -10.96 -29.84
CA ASN A 2 6.22 -10.70 -29.09
C ASN A 2 5.99 -9.53 -28.10
N VAL A 3 5.93 -9.81 -26.81
CA VAL A 3 5.67 -8.81 -25.75
C VAL A 3 6.71 -7.69 -25.79
N LEU A 4 7.98 -8.02 -26.08
CA LEU A 4 9.06 -7.03 -26.18
C LEU A 4 8.84 -6.04 -27.32
N HIS A 5 8.22 -6.48 -28.43
CA HIS A 5 7.86 -5.60 -29.53
C HIS A 5 6.82 -4.54 -29.09
N PHE A 6 5.78 -4.97 -28.38
CA PHE A 6 4.76 -4.04 -27.86
C PHE A 6 5.32 -3.04 -26.84
N VAL A 7 6.20 -3.50 -25.94
CA VAL A 7 6.89 -2.59 -25.02
C VAL A 7 7.70 -1.55 -25.79
N ASN A 8 8.51 -1.98 -26.74
CA ASN A 8 9.35 -1.06 -27.52
C ASN A 8 8.50 -0.07 -28.34
N ALA A 9 7.46 -0.53 -29.03
CA ALA A 9 6.55 0.32 -29.79
C ALA A 9 5.89 1.39 -28.91
N PHE A 10 5.35 0.99 -27.74
CA PHE A 10 4.70 1.92 -26.80
C PHE A 10 5.66 3.00 -26.29
N PHE A 11 6.89 2.65 -25.88
CA PHE A 11 7.84 3.63 -25.34
C PHE A 11 8.55 4.48 -26.41
N SER A 12 8.59 4.01 -27.66
CA SER A 12 9.19 4.75 -28.78
C SER A 12 8.25 5.80 -29.36
N ASP A 13 6.95 5.69 -29.13
CA ASP A 13 5.97 6.68 -29.61
C ASP A 13 6.03 7.95 -28.75
N SER A 14 6.45 9.05 -29.37
CA SER A 14 6.54 10.35 -28.72
C SER A 14 5.19 10.88 -28.22
N ALA A 15 4.08 10.46 -28.80
CA ALA A 15 2.73 10.85 -28.37
C ALA A 15 2.42 10.39 -26.94
N HIS A 16 3.00 9.27 -26.49
CA HIS A 16 2.82 8.77 -25.12
C HIS A 16 3.59 9.56 -24.06
N TRP A 17 4.52 10.46 -24.45
CA TRP A 17 5.33 11.21 -23.50
C TRP A 17 4.83 12.62 -23.20
N HIS A 18 3.88 13.15 -23.98
CA HIS A 18 3.47 14.54 -23.91
C HIS A 18 1.95 14.68 -23.71
N GLY A 19 1.54 15.85 -23.19
CA GLY A 19 0.14 16.20 -23.03
C GLY A 19 -0.52 15.65 -21.76
N TYR A 20 -1.84 15.82 -21.70
CA TYR A 20 -2.67 15.43 -20.55
C TYR A 20 -2.69 13.91 -20.33
N ASP A 21 -2.62 13.13 -21.39
CA ASP A 21 -2.62 11.68 -21.36
C ASP A 21 -1.21 11.06 -21.40
N GLY A 22 -0.17 11.90 -21.35
CA GLY A 22 1.23 11.47 -21.36
C GLY A 22 1.64 10.69 -20.11
N ILE A 23 2.66 9.82 -20.27
CA ILE A 23 3.21 8.98 -19.19
C ILE A 23 3.54 9.79 -17.93
N PRO A 24 4.24 10.95 -17.99
CA PRO A 24 4.56 11.72 -16.79
C PRO A 24 3.32 12.18 -16.04
N THR A 25 2.31 12.68 -16.76
CA THR A 25 1.06 13.15 -16.16
C THR A 25 0.29 12.00 -15.49
N ARG A 26 0.15 10.86 -16.19
CA ARG A 26 -0.53 9.67 -15.67
C ARG A 26 0.21 9.05 -14.49
N LEU A 27 1.55 9.08 -14.50
CA LEU A 27 2.38 8.62 -13.40
C LEU A 27 2.19 9.49 -12.15
N ILE A 28 2.24 10.81 -12.29
CA ILE A 28 2.03 11.74 -11.17
C ILE A 28 0.63 11.57 -10.57
N GLN A 29 -0.40 11.45 -11.40
CA GLN A 29 -1.77 11.17 -10.95
C GLN A 29 -1.83 9.87 -10.14
N HIS A 30 -1.24 8.79 -10.65
CA HIS A 30 -1.22 7.48 -9.99
C HIS A 30 -0.51 7.54 -8.64
N ILE A 31 0.70 8.12 -8.59
CA ILE A 31 1.47 8.31 -7.36
C ILE A 31 0.68 9.14 -6.34
N ARG A 32 0.06 10.23 -6.77
CA ARG A 32 -0.74 11.10 -5.88
C ARG A 32 -1.89 10.33 -5.23
N TYR A 33 -2.64 9.53 -5.99
CA TYR A 33 -3.72 8.71 -5.45
C TYR A 33 -3.18 7.65 -4.48
N CYS A 34 -2.08 7.00 -4.82
CA CYS A 34 -1.43 6.02 -3.97
C CYS A 34 -0.94 6.62 -2.65
N LEU A 35 -0.31 7.79 -2.68
CA LEU A 35 0.18 8.45 -1.46
C LEU A 35 -0.96 8.89 -0.55
N ILE A 36 -2.04 9.46 -1.08
CA ILE A 36 -3.22 9.84 -0.29
C ILE A 36 -3.84 8.60 0.36
N ALA A 37 -4.07 7.54 -0.42
CA ALA A 37 -4.66 6.32 0.10
C ALA A 37 -3.77 5.65 1.16
N LEU A 38 -2.44 5.62 0.95
CA LEU A 38 -1.49 5.07 1.91
C LEU A 38 -1.47 5.89 3.21
N ALA A 39 -1.46 7.22 3.11
CA ALA A 39 -1.49 8.10 4.28
C ALA A 39 -2.77 7.88 5.11
N LEU A 40 -3.93 7.79 4.47
CA LEU A 40 -5.20 7.52 5.14
C LEU A 40 -5.22 6.12 5.77
N ALA A 41 -4.76 5.10 5.04
CA ALA A 41 -4.70 3.74 5.57
C ALA A 41 -3.73 3.61 6.74
N ALA A 42 -2.57 4.27 6.68
CA ALA A 42 -1.58 4.30 7.74
C ALA A 42 -2.11 5.08 8.97
N ALA A 43 -2.81 6.21 8.76
CA ALA A 43 -3.42 6.98 9.84
C ALA A 43 -4.47 6.19 10.64
N ILE A 44 -5.08 5.16 10.04
CA ILE A 44 -6.01 4.26 10.70
C ILE A 44 -5.26 3.03 11.25
N GLY A 45 -4.52 2.35 10.39
CA GLY A 45 -3.92 1.05 10.67
C GLY A 45 -2.81 1.10 11.71
N LEU A 46 -1.95 2.14 11.67
CA LEU A 46 -0.83 2.24 12.62
C LEU A 46 -1.30 2.51 14.05
N PRO A 47 -2.11 3.55 14.36
CA PRO A 47 -2.52 3.80 15.73
C PRO A 47 -3.30 2.65 16.34
N VAL A 48 -4.24 2.06 15.59
CA VAL A 48 -5.02 0.93 16.08
C VAL A 48 -4.14 -0.29 16.29
N GLY A 49 -3.23 -0.61 15.37
CA GLY A 49 -2.30 -1.72 15.48
C GLY A 49 -1.31 -1.56 16.66
N LEU A 50 -0.77 -0.35 16.85
CA LEU A 50 0.13 -0.05 17.97
C LEU A 50 -0.58 -0.21 19.33
N VAL A 51 -1.75 0.40 19.48
CA VAL A 51 -2.50 0.35 20.74
C VAL A 51 -2.96 -1.08 21.06
N THR A 52 -3.57 -1.76 20.09
CA THR A 52 -4.05 -3.13 20.30
C THR A 52 -2.89 -4.12 20.53
N GLY A 53 -1.76 -3.93 19.85
CA GLY A 53 -0.53 -4.71 20.03
C GLY A 53 0.06 -4.53 21.41
N HIS A 54 0.23 -3.29 21.86
CA HIS A 54 0.77 -2.95 23.17
C HIS A 54 -0.06 -3.56 24.33
N TYR A 55 -1.38 -3.41 24.29
CA TYR A 55 -2.26 -3.98 25.32
C TYR A 55 -2.57 -5.47 25.13
N GLY A 56 -2.15 -6.09 24.04
CA GLY A 56 -2.40 -7.50 23.74
C GLY A 56 -3.88 -7.84 23.55
N ARG A 57 -4.70 -6.88 23.12
CA ARG A 57 -6.13 -7.03 22.99
C ARG A 57 -6.57 -7.05 21.53
N GLY A 58 -7.65 -7.80 21.24
CA GLY A 58 -8.29 -7.74 19.91
C GLY A 58 -7.74 -8.71 18.88
N GLY A 59 -6.83 -9.64 19.20
CA GLY A 59 -6.21 -10.55 18.23
C GLY A 59 -7.22 -11.31 17.35
N ASN A 60 -8.32 -11.83 17.92
CA ASN A 60 -9.35 -12.53 17.16
C ASN A 60 -10.10 -11.61 16.18
N ALA A 61 -10.39 -10.37 16.60
CA ALA A 61 -11.02 -9.39 15.71
C ALA A 61 -10.07 -8.99 14.57
N LEU A 62 -8.79 -8.83 14.85
CA LEU A 62 -7.76 -8.50 13.86
C LEU A 62 -7.54 -9.65 12.87
N ALA A 63 -7.54 -10.91 13.33
CA ALA A 63 -7.49 -12.08 12.46
C ALA A 63 -8.72 -12.15 11.53
N PHE A 64 -9.90 -11.81 12.04
CA PHE A 64 -11.11 -11.70 11.23
C PHE A 64 -10.98 -10.58 10.18
N ILE A 65 -10.52 -9.38 10.57
CA ILE A 65 -10.29 -8.25 9.65
C ILE A 65 -9.28 -8.62 8.56
N ALA A 66 -8.19 -9.31 8.91
CA ALA A 66 -7.20 -9.80 7.94
C ALA A 66 -7.82 -10.73 6.91
N THR A 67 -8.65 -11.67 7.35
CA THR A 67 -9.30 -12.66 6.49
C THR A 67 -10.39 -12.01 5.63
N ALA A 68 -11.26 -11.18 6.23
CA ALA A 68 -12.30 -10.45 5.53
C ALA A 68 -11.73 -9.50 4.46
N GLY A 69 -10.65 -8.77 4.80
CA GLY A 69 -10.01 -7.86 3.85
C GLY A 69 -9.45 -8.56 2.60
N ARG A 70 -8.97 -9.80 2.75
CA ARG A 70 -8.51 -10.62 1.61
C ARG A 70 -9.64 -11.23 0.79
N ALA A 71 -10.81 -11.42 1.39
CA ALA A 71 -11.98 -11.97 0.70
C ALA A 71 -12.75 -10.92 -0.12
N LEU A 72 -12.54 -9.63 0.14
CA LEU A 72 -13.22 -8.56 -0.58
C LEU A 72 -12.73 -8.46 -2.03
N PRO A 73 -13.63 -8.60 -3.04
CA PRO A 73 -13.24 -8.40 -4.43
C PRO A 73 -13.01 -6.90 -4.68
N SER A 74 -11.75 -6.52 -4.95
CA SER A 74 -11.35 -5.12 -5.12
C SER A 74 -12.17 -4.39 -6.20
N PHE A 75 -12.38 -5.04 -7.34
CA PHE A 75 -13.20 -4.51 -8.42
C PHE A 75 -14.68 -4.40 -8.03
N GLY A 76 -15.21 -5.42 -7.35
CA GLY A 76 -16.60 -5.39 -6.86
C GLY A 76 -16.85 -4.24 -5.88
N LEU A 77 -15.92 -4.00 -4.96
CA LEU A 77 -16.00 -2.89 -4.01
C LEU A 77 -15.93 -1.52 -4.72
N LEU A 78 -15.08 -1.39 -5.74
CA LEU A 78 -14.97 -0.19 -6.56
C LEU A 78 -16.30 0.11 -7.27
N VAL A 79 -16.87 -0.89 -7.94
CA VAL A 79 -18.15 -0.75 -8.67
C VAL A 79 -19.28 -0.42 -7.69
N LEU A 80 -19.36 -1.11 -6.56
CA LEU A 80 -20.36 -0.85 -5.52
C LEU A 80 -20.28 0.61 -5.04
N MET A 81 -19.08 1.09 -4.70
CA MET A 81 -18.90 2.48 -4.26
C MET A 81 -19.28 3.48 -5.35
N THR A 82 -18.97 3.18 -6.61
CA THR A 82 -19.33 4.03 -7.74
C THR A 82 -20.85 4.12 -7.93
N ILE A 83 -21.56 3.01 -7.76
CA ILE A 83 -23.04 2.98 -7.82
C ILE A 83 -23.65 3.78 -6.67
N MET A 84 -23.09 3.69 -5.47
CA MET A 84 -23.64 4.35 -4.27
C MET A 84 -23.36 5.86 -4.22
N VAL A 85 -22.17 6.29 -4.65
CA VAL A 85 -21.67 7.65 -4.44
C VAL A 85 -21.53 8.43 -5.75
N GLY A 86 -21.58 7.75 -6.90
CA GLY A 86 -21.33 8.34 -8.22
C GLY A 86 -19.85 8.28 -8.60
N PHE A 87 -19.53 8.91 -9.76
CA PHE A 87 -18.16 9.00 -10.29
C PHE A 87 -17.34 10.03 -9.51
N GLY A 88 -16.05 9.80 -9.34
CA GLY A 88 -15.15 10.76 -8.72
C GLY A 88 -14.03 10.12 -7.89
N LEU A 89 -13.40 10.93 -7.05
CA LEU A 89 -12.27 10.50 -6.24
C LEU A 89 -12.69 9.61 -5.05
N VAL A 90 -13.84 9.90 -4.42
CA VAL A 90 -14.31 9.19 -3.22
C VAL A 90 -14.53 7.69 -3.47
N PRO A 91 -15.31 7.26 -4.51
CA PRO A 91 -15.53 5.84 -4.78
C PRO A 91 -14.25 5.06 -5.08
N VAL A 92 -13.17 5.75 -5.44
CA VAL A 92 -11.85 5.13 -5.63
C VAL A 92 -11.05 5.08 -4.34
N MET A 93 -11.04 6.17 -3.57
CA MET A 93 -10.25 6.23 -2.34
C MET A 93 -10.74 5.24 -1.28
N VAL A 94 -12.06 5.06 -1.15
CA VAL A 94 -12.63 4.15 -0.14
C VAL A 94 -12.13 2.70 -0.34
N PRO A 95 -12.25 2.06 -1.51
CA PRO A 95 -11.71 0.72 -1.72
C PRO A 95 -10.18 0.64 -1.50
N LEU A 96 -9.41 1.64 -1.98
CA LEU A 96 -7.96 1.65 -1.79
C LEU A 96 -7.58 1.65 -0.31
N VAL A 97 -8.23 2.48 0.49
CA VAL A 97 -7.99 2.57 1.94
C VAL A 97 -8.46 1.30 2.65
N VAL A 98 -9.69 0.86 2.39
CA VAL A 98 -10.29 -0.32 3.04
C VAL A 98 -9.44 -1.57 2.81
N LEU A 99 -8.90 -1.76 1.60
CA LEU A 99 -8.06 -2.92 1.28
C LEU A 99 -6.62 -2.81 1.82
N ALA A 100 -6.12 -1.59 2.05
CA ALA A 100 -4.77 -1.38 2.56
C ALA A 100 -4.70 -1.35 4.10
N VAL A 101 -5.79 -1.02 4.80
CA VAL A 101 -5.83 -1.00 6.27
C VAL A 101 -5.50 -2.37 6.88
N PRO A 102 -6.11 -3.50 6.47
CA PRO A 102 -5.83 -4.80 7.08
C PRO A 102 -4.36 -5.20 7.11
N PRO A 103 -3.59 -5.18 6.02
CA PRO A 103 -2.18 -5.56 6.07
C PRO A 103 -1.35 -4.62 6.97
N ILE A 104 -1.64 -3.32 7.01
CA ILE A 104 -0.93 -2.36 7.87
C ILE A 104 -1.27 -2.63 9.33
N LEU A 105 -2.56 -2.73 9.65
CA LEU A 105 -3.08 -2.92 10.99
C LEU A 105 -2.58 -4.23 11.63
N VAL A 106 -2.76 -5.34 10.92
CA VAL A 106 -2.43 -6.67 11.45
C VAL A 106 -0.93 -6.83 11.64
N THR A 107 -0.14 -6.41 10.62
CA THR A 107 1.32 -6.49 10.75
C THR A 107 1.84 -5.58 11.86
N THR A 108 1.25 -4.40 12.07
CA THR A 108 1.62 -3.52 13.20
C THR A 108 1.31 -4.16 14.53
N TYR A 109 0.12 -4.74 14.70
CA TYR A 109 -0.26 -5.49 15.89
C TYR A 109 0.72 -6.63 16.18
N GLU A 110 0.97 -7.49 15.19
CA GLU A 110 1.87 -8.63 15.32
C GLU A 110 3.30 -8.20 15.64
N SER A 111 3.76 -7.10 15.02
CA SER A 111 5.10 -6.56 15.26
C SER A 111 5.31 -6.14 16.71
N VAL A 112 4.35 -5.42 17.29
CA VAL A 112 4.43 -5.00 18.70
C VAL A 112 4.31 -6.22 19.64
N ARG A 113 3.42 -7.17 19.31
CA ARG A 113 3.24 -8.40 20.10
C ARG A 113 4.44 -9.33 20.07
N SER A 114 5.27 -9.25 19.06
CA SER A 114 6.48 -10.08 18.92
C SER A 114 7.71 -9.53 19.66
N VAL A 115 7.62 -8.34 20.27
CA VAL A 115 8.69 -7.77 21.06
C VAL A 115 8.89 -8.63 22.32
N ASP A 116 10.17 -8.92 22.66
CA ASP A 116 10.51 -9.65 23.87
C ASP A 116 9.92 -8.96 25.12
N PRO A 117 9.15 -9.67 25.96
CA PRO A 117 8.54 -9.09 27.13
C PRO A 117 9.58 -8.68 28.21
N SER A 118 10.77 -9.24 28.22
CA SER A 118 11.78 -8.98 29.27
C SER A 118 12.20 -7.49 29.33
N PRO A 119 12.58 -6.80 28.26
CA PRO A 119 12.83 -5.35 28.29
C PRO A 119 11.59 -4.52 28.64
N VAL A 120 10.40 -4.95 28.21
CA VAL A 120 9.13 -4.29 28.48
C VAL A 120 8.79 -4.32 29.95
N ASP A 121 8.92 -5.51 30.59
CA ASP A 121 8.66 -5.70 32.00
C ASP A 121 9.71 -4.99 32.88
N ALA A 122 10.98 -4.98 32.47
CA ALA A 122 12.02 -4.22 33.15
C ALA A 122 11.71 -2.70 33.13
N ALA A 123 11.30 -2.16 32.01
CA ALA A 123 10.91 -0.75 31.85
C ALA A 123 9.71 -0.41 32.76
N ARG A 124 8.72 -1.31 32.79
CA ARG A 124 7.53 -1.18 33.67
C ARG A 124 7.91 -1.24 35.16
N GLY A 125 8.83 -2.16 35.53
CA GLY A 125 9.37 -2.27 36.89
C GLY A 125 10.14 -1.03 37.34
N MET A 126 10.77 -0.30 36.42
CA MET A 126 11.41 0.98 36.68
C MET A 126 10.44 2.17 36.76
N GLY A 127 9.12 1.96 36.63
CA GLY A 127 8.11 2.99 36.72
C GLY A 127 7.91 3.80 35.44
N MET A 128 8.36 3.27 34.29
CA MET A 128 8.14 3.92 33.01
C MET A 128 6.65 3.91 32.62
N GLN A 129 6.13 5.04 32.12
CA GLN A 129 4.75 5.13 31.68
C GLN A 129 4.52 4.28 30.43
N GLU A 130 3.33 3.67 30.28
CA GLU A 130 2.99 2.78 29.14
C GLU A 130 3.21 3.44 27.77
N SER A 131 2.88 4.72 27.62
CA SER A 131 3.15 5.45 26.39
C SER A 131 4.65 5.54 26.06
N ARG A 132 5.49 5.73 27.07
CA ARG A 132 6.96 5.73 26.86
C ARG A 132 7.47 4.34 26.55
N ILE A 133 6.93 3.31 27.17
CA ILE A 133 7.26 1.91 26.86
C ILE A 133 6.94 1.63 25.39
N LEU A 134 5.72 1.97 24.94
CA LEU A 134 5.34 1.78 23.55
C LEU A 134 6.29 2.50 22.57
N PHE A 135 6.58 3.80 22.80
CA PHE A 135 7.33 4.58 21.80
C PHE A 135 8.87 4.43 21.92
N GLN A 136 9.40 4.10 23.10
CA GLN A 136 10.86 4.06 23.34
C GLN A 136 11.42 2.64 23.44
N VAL A 137 10.59 1.64 23.74
CA VAL A 137 11.03 0.24 23.88
C VAL A 137 10.46 -0.61 22.75
N GLU A 138 9.13 -0.67 22.61
CA GLU A 138 8.48 -1.58 21.66
C GLU A 138 8.60 -1.09 20.21
N LEU A 139 8.25 0.16 19.93
CA LEU A 139 8.21 0.70 18.56
C LEU A 139 9.56 0.62 17.83
N PRO A 140 10.72 0.96 18.43
CA PRO A 140 12.00 0.84 17.73
C PRO A 140 12.33 -0.61 17.31
N VAL A 141 11.95 -1.58 18.14
CA VAL A 141 12.16 -3.01 17.85
C VAL A 141 11.16 -3.52 16.82
N ALA A 142 9.90 -3.09 16.91
CA ALA A 142 8.82 -3.48 16.00
C ALA A 142 8.92 -2.81 14.62
N LEU A 143 9.65 -1.70 14.49
CA LEU A 143 9.70 -0.86 13.29
C LEU A 143 9.99 -1.61 11.99
N PRO A 144 10.93 -2.57 11.90
CA PRO A 144 11.19 -3.30 10.67
C PRO A 144 9.96 -4.05 10.11
N LEU A 145 9.21 -4.71 11.01
CA LEU A 145 8.00 -5.43 10.64
C LEU A 145 6.84 -4.47 10.32
N ILE A 146 6.71 -3.36 11.05
CA ILE A 146 5.74 -2.29 10.74
C ILE A 146 5.98 -1.74 9.33
N LEU A 147 7.22 -1.47 8.96
CA LEU A 147 7.58 -1.04 7.60
C LEU A 147 7.23 -2.10 6.55
N SER A 148 7.32 -3.39 6.90
CA SER A 148 6.87 -4.48 6.02
C SER A 148 5.36 -4.45 5.79
N GLY A 149 4.56 -4.15 6.82
CA GLY A 149 3.11 -3.94 6.71
C GLY A 149 2.76 -2.76 5.82
N LEU A 150 3.41 -1.61 6.03
CA LEU A 150 3.24 -0.42 5.19
C LEU A 150 3.61 -0.70 3.73
N ARG A 151 4.71 -1.41 3.47
CA ARG A 151 5.11 -1.85 2.14
C ARG A 151 4.04 -2.72 1.49
N SER A 152 3.49 -3.69 2.21
CA SER A 152 2.43 -4.57 1.69
C SER A 152 1.17 -3.77 1.34
N GLY A 153 0.75 -2.84 2.21
CA GLY A 153 -0.35 -1.92 1.94
C GLY A 153 -0.09 -1.03 0.72
N ALA A 154 1.12 -0.48 0.59
CA ALA A 154 1.50 0.36 -0.54
C ALA A 154 1.45 -0.39 -1.88
N ILE A 155 1.96 -1.62 -1.93
CA ILE A 155 1.90 -2.46 -3.13
C ILE A 155 0.44 -2.80 -3.47
N GLN A 156 -0.37 -3.13 -2.48
CA GLN A 156 -1.80 -3.37 -2.66
C GLN A 156 -2.49 -2.15 -3.29
N ILE A 157 -2.20 -0.95 -2.78
CA ILE A 157 -2.75 0.30 -3.31
C ILE A 157 -2.31 0.52 -4.76
N VAL A 158 -1.00 0.42 -5.07
CA VAL A 158 -0.47 0.62 -6.44
C VAL A 158 -1.16 -0.32 -7.43
N SER A 159 -1.31 -1.59 -7.08
CA SER A 159 -1.95 -2.58 -7.94
C SER A 159 -3.45 -2.31 -8.11
N THR A 160 -4.16 -1.99 -7.01
CA THR A 160 -5.61 -1.76 -7.04
C THR A 160 -5.97 -0.42 -7.70
N ALA A 161 -5.11 0.61 -7.57
CA ALA A 161 -5.31 1.90 -8.22
C ALA A 161 -5.30 1.80 -9.77
N THR A 162 -4.72 0.75 -10.34
CA THR A 162 -4.82 0.46 -11.78
C THR A 162 -6.26 0.22 -12.22
N ILE A 163 -7.04 -0.47 -11.39
CA ILE A 163 -8.46 -0.77 -11.67
C ILE A 163 -9.33 0.49 -11.50
N ALA A 164 -8.89 1.47 -10.70
CA ALA A 164 -9.58 2.72 -10.49
C ALA A 164 -9.80 3.54 -11.78
N ALA A 165 -8.97 3.32 -12.79
CA ALA A 165 -9.13 3.90 -14.11
C ALA A 165 -10.45 3.52 -14.79
N TYR A 166 -11.07 2.38 -14.40
CA TYR A 166 -12.37 1.94 -14.92
C TYR A 166 -13.50 2.93 -14.61
N VAL A 167 -13.42 3.64 -13.51
CA VAL A 167 -14.42 4.66 -13.11
C VAL A 167 -14.05 6.07 -13.57
N GLY A 168 -13.18 6.20 -14.57
CA GLY A 168 -12.93 7.47 -15.27
C GLY A 168 -11.92 8.40 -14.61
N ILE A 169 -11.26 8.00 -13.51
CA ILE A 169 -10.15 8.79 -12.98
C ILE A 169 -8.83 8.43 -13.68
N GLY A 170 -7.90 9.39 -13.67
CA GLY A 170 -6.60 9.25 -14.32
C GLY A 170 -5.69 8.17 -13.70
N GLY A 171 -4.41 8.23 -14.02
CA GLY A 171 -3.39 7.32 -13.56
C GLY A 171 -3.00 6.28 -14.62
N LEU A 172 -1.99 5.47 -14.31
CA LEU A 172 -1.40 4.51 -15.26
C LEU A 172 -2.39 3.44 -15.75
N GLY A 173 -3.42 3.14 -14.94
CA GLY A 173 -4.46 2.18 -15.31
C GLY A 173 -5.23 2.58 -16.57
N ARG A 174 -5.26 3.87 -16.94
CA ARG A 174 -5.92 4.34 -18.18
C ARG A 174 -5.33 3.67 -19.42
N TYR A 175 -4.01 3.51 -19.49
CA TYR A 175 -3.40 2.81 -20.62
C TYR A 175 -3.91 1.37 -20.77
N VAL A 176 -4.05 0.67 -19.63
CA VAL A 176 -4.55 -0.72 -19.63
C VAL A 176 -6.02 -0.77 -20.02
N ILE A 177 -6.87 0.05 -19.39
CA ILE A 177 -8.32 0.01 -19.60
C ILE A 177 -8.69 0.52 -20.99
N ASP A 178 -8.15 1.68 -21.40
CA ASP A 178 -8.43 2.25 -22.71
C ASP A 178 -7.86 1.38 -23.83
N GLY A 179 -6.68 0.81 -23.65
CA GLY A 179 -6.07 -0.14 -24.58
C GLY A 179 -6.93 -1.39 -24.77
N LEU A 180 -7.52 -1.93 -23.70
CA LEU A 180 -8.44 -3.07 -23.80
C LEU A 180 -9.70 -2.71 -24.60
N TYR A 181 -10.32 -1.56 -24.35
CA TYR A 181 -11.50 -1.11 -25.09
C TYR A 181 -11.20 -0.86 -26.57
N GLN A 182 -10.02 -0.30 -26.88
CA GLN A 182 -9.58 0.02 -28.24
C GLN A 182 -8.97 -1.20 -28.96
N ARG A 183 -8.75 -2.32 -28.28
CA ARG A 183 -7.97 -3.48 -28.74
C ARG A 183 -6.52 -3.10 -29.14
N ASP A 184 -5.99 -2.08 -28.47
CA ASP A 184 -4.61 -1.60 -28.64
C ASP A 184 -3.71 -2.31 -27.62
N TYR A 185 -3.14 -3.42 -28.02
CA TYR A 185 -2.31 -4.25 -27.15
C TYR A 185 -0.98 -3.58 -26.79
N GLU A 186 -0.51 -2.62 -27.57
CA GLU A 186 0.70 -1.84 -27.25
C GLU A 186 0.46 -0.97 -26.01
N LYS A 187 -0.67 -0.27 -25.95
CA LYS A 187 -1.08 0.47 -24.75
C LYS A 187 -1.31 -0.43 -23.54
N VAL A 188 -1.94 -1.58 -23.72
CA VAL A 188 -2.18 -2.53 -22.60
C VAL A 188 -0.86 -2.98 -22.00
N VAL A 189 0.07 -3.45 -22.85
CA VAL A 189 1.36 -3.97 -22.40
C VAL A 189 2.23 -2.84 -21.83
N GLY A 190 2.26 -1.67 -22.49
CA GLY A 190 2.98 -0.50 -22.01
C GLY A 190 2.47 -0.03 -20.64
N GLY A 191 1.15 0.09 -20.47
CA GLY A 191 0.52 0.45 -19.21
C GLY A 191 0.80 -0.56 -18.08
N ALA A 192 0.68 -1.85 -18.37
CA ALA A 192 1.00 -2.92 -17.42
C ALA A 192 2.48 -2.87 -17.01
N THR A 193 3.39 -2.62 -17.96
CA THR A 193 4.83 -2.46 -17.69
C THR A 193 5.10 -1.27 -16.77
N LEU A 194 4.46 -0.13 -17.00
CA LEU A 194 4.59 1.06 -16.14
C LEU A 194 4.10 0.80 -14.71
N VAL A 195 2.96 0.12 -14.55
CA VAL A 195 2.45 -0.25 -13.22
C VAL A 195 3.38 -1.22 -12.50
N ALA A 196 3.89 -2.24 -13.22
CA ALA A 196 4.86 -3.17 -12.67
C ALA A 196 6.16 -2.45 -12.25
N ALA A 197 6.67 -1.53 -13.07
CA ALA A 197 7.84 -0.73 -12.74
C ALA A 197 7.59 0.15 -11.51
N LEU A 198 6.41 0.77 -11.38
CA LEU A 198 6.04 1.56 -10.21
C LEU A 198 5.95 0.69 -8.94
N ALA A 199 5.40 -0.52 -9.03
CA ALA A 199 5.35 -1.46 -7.91
C ALA A 199 6.76 -1.88 -7.47
N LEU A 200 7.67 -2.16 -8.41
CA LEU A 200 9.08 -2.46 -8.12
C LEU A 200 9.81 -1.24 -7.52
N ALA A 201 9.56 -0.04 -8.03
CA ALA A 201 10.09 1.20 -7.46
C ALA A 201 9.60 1.41 -6.02
N THR A 202 8.32 1.12 -5.74
CA THR A 202 7.74 1.17 -4.40
C THR A 202 8.47 0.19 -3.46
N LEU A 203 8.73 -1.03 -3.89
CA LEU A 203 9.53 -2.00 -3.14
C LEU A 203 10.93 -1.46 -2.82
N ALA A 204 11.60 -0.89 -3.82
CA ALA A 204 12.94 -0.34 -3.65
C ALA A 204 12.97 0.85 -2.67
N VAL A 205 11.96 1.73 -2.72
CA VAL A 205 11.81 2.85 -1.78
C VAL A 205 11.64 2.33 -0.36
N PHE A 206 10.74 1.38 -0.11
CA PHE A 206 10.56 0.81 1.24
C PHE A 206 11.80 0.06 1.72
N TRP A 207 12.52 -0.63 0.84
CA TRP A 207 13.79 -1.25 1.18
C TRP A 207 14.83 -0.20 1.61
N ALA A 208 14.96 0.89 0.86
CA ALA A 208 15.87 1.99 1.20
C ALA A 208 15.48 2.66 2.53
N VAL A 209 14.18 2.95 2.74
CA VAL A 209 13.68 3.50 4.01
C VAL A 209 14.01 2.56 5.18
N ALA A 210 13.73 1.26 5.05
CA ALA A 210 14.06 0.29 6.09
C ALA A 210 15.55 0.25 6.38
N ARG A 211 16.38 0.37 5.33
CA ARG A 211 17.84 0.38 5.50
C ARG A 211 18.37 1.63 6.23
N CYS A 212 17.69 2.77 6.08
CA CYS A 212 18.07 4.02 6.74
C CYS A 212 17.51 4.14 8.16
N THR A 213 16.32 3.58 8.44
CA THR A 213 15.62 3.79 9.72
C THR A 213 15.86 2.68 10.74
N VAL A 214 16.13 1.45 10.29
CA VAL A 214 16.35 0.30 11.18
C VAL A 214 17.81 0.23 11.61
N SER A 215 18.04 0.23 12.92
CA SER A 215 19.39 0.15 13.48
C SER A 215 20.10 -1.19 13.12
N PRO A 216 21.43 -1.20 12.95
CA PRO A 216 22.16 -2.42 12.60
C PRO A 216 22.01 -3.58 13.60
N GLY A 217 21.76 -3.28 14.89
CA GLY A 217 21.55 -4.29 15.92
C GLY A 217 20.25 -5.09 15.73
N VAL A 218 19.17 -4.41 15.38
CA VAL A 218 17.86 -5.04 15.15
C VAL A 218 17.82 -5.83 13.82
N ARG A 219 18.66 -5.48 12.85
CA ARG A 219 18.76 -6.21 11.56
C ARG A 219 19.40 -7.61 11.66
N ARG A 220 20.17 -7.88 12.69
CA ARG A 220 20.91 -9.15 12.84
C ARG A 220 20.15 -10.21 13.63
N SER A 221 19.05 -9.85 14.26
CA SER A 221 18.22 -10.74 15.08
C SER A 221 16.98 -11.30 14.36
N GLY A 222 16.77 -11.00 13.10
CA GLY A 222 15.74 -11.56 12.21
C GLY A 222 16.37 -12.21 11.00
#